data_7f25e0d153563fb953c125842de326db
#
_entry.id   7f25e0d153563fb953c125842de326db
#
_cell.length_a   1.000
_cell.length_b   1.000
_cell.length_c   1.000
_cell.angle_alpha   90.00
_cell.angle_beta   90.00
_cell.angle_gamma   90.00
#
_symmetry.space_group_name_H-M   'P 1'
#
loop_
_entity.id
_entity.type
_entity.pdbx_description
1 polymer ?
#
loop_
_entity_poly.entity_id
_entity_poly.type
_entity_poly.pdbx_seq_one_letter_code
_entity_poly.pdbx_strand_id
1 'polypeptide(L)'
;KASHQVELYDEELNCEPYKKIGIKTLKPFKINKNIKKALSKMSKVNQEILDKKLFPMTFGGEHSITPGCIVPFTKKYKDICLLHFDAHADLRESYNGEKFSHASAIKRCLDYPNVSLISFGIRNISKSEIPFLKKNSSRIKIFWAKDKMKWDLNKFKKLIKNKKVYLTFDV
;
A
#
# COMPACT_ATOMS: atom_id res chain seq x y z
N LYS A 1 5.26 13.58 -19.34
CA LYS A 1 5.47 14.94 -19.88
C LYS A 1 5.32 15.99 -18.78
N ALA A 2 4.28 15.93 -17.94
CA ALA A 2 4.07 16.90 -16.85
C ALA A 2 5.22 16.94 -15.83
N SER A 3 5.85 15.82 -15.53
CA SER A 3 6.97 15.73 -14.58
C SER A 3 8.23 16.54 -14.98
N HIS A 4 8.33 16.99 -16.25
CA HIS A 4 9.42 17.87 -16.68
C HIS A 4 9.17 19.35 -16.36
N GLN A 5 8.04 19.68 -15.78
CA GLN A 5 7.61 21.05 -15.44
C GLN A 5 7.49 21.27 -13.93
N VAL A 6 8.03 20.33 -13.13
CA VAL A 6 7.99 20.38 -11.66
C VAL A 6 9.37 20.79 -11.16
N GLU A 7 9.41 21.67 -10.18
CA GLU A 7 10.62 22.01 -9.45
C GLU A 7 11.14 20.75 -8.77
N LEU A 8 12.48 20.58 -8.83
CA LEU A 8 13.13 19.35 -8.38
C LEU A 8 13.93 19.55 -7.09
N TYR A 9 14.07 20.80 -6.67
CA TYR A 9 14.78 21.17 -5.45
C TYR A 9 13.86 21.02 -4.23
N ASP A 10 14.35 20.34 -3.21
CA ASP A 10 13.70 20.17 -1.93
C ASP A 10 14.36 21.12 -0.92
N GLU A 11 13.60 22.09 -0.42
CA GLU A 11 14.06 23.11 0.49
C GLU A 11 14.48 22.53 1.85
N GLU A 12 13.69 21.60 2.39
CA GLU A 12 13.97 20.97 3.69
C GLU A 12 15.26 20.14 3.65
N LEU A 13 15.50 19.44 2.55
CA LEU A 13 16.68 18.61 2.35
C LEU A 13 17.86 19.38 1.74
N ASN A 14 17.64 20.64 1.34
CA ASN A 14 18.63 21.50 0.68
C ASN A 14 19.36 20.80 -0.49
N CYS A 15 18.59 20.12 -1.34
CA CYS A 15 19.15 19.40 -2.48
C CYS A 15 18.09 19.00 -3.52
N GLU A 16 18.53 18.41 -4.61
CA GLU A 16 17.67 17.68 -5.55
C GLU A 16 17.76 16.17 -5.24
N PRO A 17 16.80 15.58 -4.49
CA PRO A 17 16.91 14.23 -3.96
C PRO A 17 17.15 13.17 -5.04
N TYR A 18 16.52 13.31 -6.21
CA TYR A 18 16.63 12.34 -7.30
C TYR A 18 18.08 12.21 -7.82
N LYS A 19 18.89 13.27 -7.73
CA LYS A 19 20.32 13.22 -8.10
C LYS A 19 21.14 12.43 -7.09
N LYS A 20 20.73 12.42 -5.81
CA LYS A 20 21.44 11.70 -4.74
C LYS A 20 21.07 10.23 -4.68
N ILE A 21 19.77 9.91 -4.80
CA ILE A 21 19.27 8.52 -4.65
C ILE A 21 19.26 7.75 -5.97
N GLY A 22 19.19 8.46 -7.11
CA GLY A 22 18.98 7.87 -8.42
C GLY A 22 17.58 7.24 -8.58
N ILE A 23 16.90 7.58 -9.68
CA ILE A 23 15.59 7.01 -10.00
C ILE A 23 15.65 6.33 -11.36
N LYS A 24 15.31 5.04 -11.42
CA LYS A 24 15.17 4.29 -12.66
C LYS A 24 13.72 3.98 -12.94
N THR A 25 13.14 4.66 -13.91
CA THR A 25 11.79 4.37 -14.39
C THR A 25 11.81 3.20 -15.36
N LEU A 26 11.07 2.15 -15.05
CA LEU A 26 10.86 1.02 -15.95
C LEU A 26 9.84 1.38 -17.03
N LYS A 27 9.98 0.78 -18.21
CA LYS A 27 8.96 0.92 -19.25
C LYS A 27 7.63 0.33 -18.78
N PRO A 28 6.50 0.97 -19.09
CA PRO A 28 5.18 0.39 -18.81
C PRO A 28 5.07 -0.99 -19.46
N PHE A 29 4.51 -1.93 -18.75
CA PHE A 29 4.23 -3.26 -19.29
C PHE A 29 2.72 -3.47 -19.47
N LYS A 30 2.36 -4.25 -20.49
CA LYS A 30 0.96 -4.58 -20.72
C LYS A 30 0.41 -5.42 -19.57
N ILE A 31 -0.72 -4.98 -19.03
CA ILE A 31 -1.48 -5.70 -18.03
C ILE A 31 -2.36 -6.76 -18.71
N ASN A 32 -2.38 -7.96 -18.17
CA ASN A 32 -3.26 -9.02 -18.62
C ASN A 32 -4.69 -8.73 -18.16
N LYS A 33 -5.69 -9.00 -19.00
CA LYS A 33 -7.11 -8.86 -18.64
C LYS A 33 -7.51 -9.79 -17.48
N ASN A 34 -6.85 -10.93 -17.33
CA ASN A 34 -7.04 -11.80 -16.18
C ASN A 34 -6.30 -11.21 -14.97
N ILE A 35 -7.04 -10.81 -13.96
CA ILE A 35 -6.52 -10.13 -12.77
C ILE A 35 -5.42 -10.94 -12.05
N LYS A 36 -5.57 -12.24 -11.90
CA LYS A 36 -4.57 -13.10 -11.24
C LYS A 36 -3.24 -13.11 -12.00
N LYS A 37 -3.30 -13.15 -13.33
CA LYS A 37 -2.09 -13.07 -14.20
C LYS A 37 -1.46 -11.68 -14.09
N ALA A 38 -2.26 -10.63 -14.03
CA ALA A 38 -1.79 -9.26 -13.84
C ALA A 38 -1.04 -9.12 -12.50
N LEU A 39 -1.66 -9.53 -11.39
CA LEU A 39 -1.06 -9.48 -10.05
C LEU A 39 0.21 -10.32 -9.94
N SER A 40 0.23 -11.51 -10.57
CA SER A 40 1.42 -12.35 -10.63
C SER A 40 2.57 -11.67 -11.39
N LYS A 41 2.28 -10.96 -12.48
CA LYS A 41 3.29 -10.18 -13.21
C LYS A 41 3.85 -9.05 -12.36
N MET A 42 3.00 -8.32 -11.63
CA MET A 42 3.43 -7.25 -10.74
C MET A 42 4.30 -7.78 -9.59
N SER A 43 3.90 -8.93 -9.02
CA SER A 43 4.71 -9.61 -8.00
C SER A 43 6.11 -9.95 -8.52
N LYS A 44 6.23 -10.50 -9.73
CA LYS A 44 7.53 -10.83 -10.33
C LYS A 44 8.40 -9.59 -10.52
N VAL A 45 7.85 -8.50 -11.06
CA VAL A 45 8.61 -7.25 -11.26
C VAL A 45 9.10 -6.69 -9.92
N ASN A 46 8.25 -6.66 -8.89
CA ASN A 46 8.66 -6.20 -7.57
C ASN A 46 9.72 -7.12 -6.94
N GLN A 47 9.62 -8.45 -7.15
CA GLN A 47 10.64 -9.40 -6.71
C GLN A 47 12.00 -9.12 -7.34
N GLU A 48 12.04 -8.94 -8.67
CA GLU A 48 13.29 -8.63 -9.41
C GLU A 48 13.96 -7.35 -8.91
N ILE A 49 13.17 -6.33 -8.52
CA ILE A 49 13.69 -5.08 -7.96
C ILE A 49 14.26 -5.33 -6.55
N LEU A 50 13.56 -6.08 -5.72
CA LEU A 50 14.01 -6.44 -4.37
C LEU A 50 15.26 -7.30 -4.35
N ASP A 51 15.41 -8.21 -5.31
CA ASP A 51 16.59 -9.09 -5.43
C ASP A 51 17.85 -8.27 -5.77
N LYS A 52 17.68 -7.17 -6.48
CA LYS A 52 18.72 -6.18 -6.75
C LYS A 52 19.00 -5.23 -5.59
N LYS A 53 18.34 -5.42 -4.43
CA LYS A 53 18.43 -4.55 -3.25
C LYS A 53 18.00 -3.11 -3.53
N LEU A 54 17.14 -2.91 -4.52
CA LEU A 54 16.58 -1.61 -4.87
C LEU A 54 15.22 -1.40 -4.18
N PHE A 55 14.82 -0.13 -4.05
CA PHE A 55 13.54 0.28 -3.49
C PHE A 55 12.48 0.35 -4.60
N PRO A 56 11.46 -0.53 -4.61
CA PRO A 56 10.40 -0.46 -5.62
C PRO A 56 9.38 0.62 -5.27
N MET A 57 9.03 1.42 -6.27
CA MET A 57 7.92 2.35 -6.25
C MET A 57 7.01 2.04 -7.42
N THR A 58 5.74 1.74 -7.15
CA THR A 58 4.76 1.37 -8.18
C THR A 58 3.71 2.47 -8.30
N PHE A 59 3.61 3.06 -9.48
CA PHE A 59 2.51 3.93 -9.85
C PHE A 59 1.51 3.13 -10.68
N GLY A 60 0.25 3.16 -10.33
CA GLY A 60 -0.72 2.33 -11.00
C GLY A 60 -2.07 3.01 -11.18
N GLY A 61 -2.99 2.23 -11.71
CA GLY A 61 -4.38 2.56 -11.88
C GLY A 61 -5.15 2.47 -10.57
N GLU A 62 -6.04 1.50 -10.47
CA GLU A 62 -6.84 1.33 -9.26
C GLU A 62 -6.11 0.54 -8.15
N HIS A 63 -6.64 0.59 -6.93
CA HIS A 63 -6.03 0.03 -5.73
C HIS A 63 -5.81 -1.50 -5.77
N SER A 64 -6.50 -2.21 -6.67
CA SER A 64 -6.35 -3.68 -6.87
C SER A 64 -4.92 -4.14 -7.22
N ILE A 65 -4.00 -3.22 -7.53
CA ILE A 65 -2.60 -3.56 -7.79
C ILE A 65 -1.82 -3.93 -6.53
N THR A 66 -2.16 -3.35 -5.39
CA THR A 66 -1.41 -3.49 -4.12
C THR A 66 -1.26 -4.94 -3.66
N PRO A 67 -2.28 -5.82 -3.74
CA PRO A 67 -2.13 -7.23 -3.41
C PRO A 67 -1.05 -7.97 -4.20
N GLY A 68 -0.84 -7.61 -5.47
CA GLY A 68 0.23 -8.20 -6.28
C GLY A 68 1.61 -7.67 -5.91
N CYS A 69 1.69 -6.38 -5.65
CA CYS A 69 2.96 -5.70 -5.34
C CYS A 69 3.53 -6.10 -3.97
N ILE A 70 2.68 -6.35 -2.96
CA ILE A 70 3.13 -6.68 -1.61
C ILE A 70 3.68 -8.11 -1.46
N VAL A 71 3.30 -9.05 -2.35
CA VAL A 71 3.65 -10.48 -2.22
C VAL A 71 5.15 -10.74 -1.97
N PRO A 72 6.10 -10.15 -2.72
CA PRO A 72 7.51 -10.40 -2.49
C PRO A 72 7.97 -9.97 -1.08
N PHE A 73 7.37 -8.91 -0.55
CA PHE A 73 7.69 -8.42 0.79
C PHE A 73 7.20 -9.37 1.87
N THR A 74 5.99 -9.96 1.70
CA THR A 74 5.45 -10.92 2.67
C THR A 74 6.29 -12.19 2.76
N LYS A 75 6.98 -12.56 1.69
CA LYS A 75 7.94 -13.68 1.67
C LYS A 75 9.27 -13.32 2.30
N LYS A 76 9.72 -12.08 2.12
CA LYS A 76 11.05 -11.62 2.57
C LYS A 76 11.09 -11.23 4.04
N TYR A 77 10.01 -10.69 4.59
CA TYR A 77 9.98 -10.11 5.93
C TYR A 77 8.96 -10.81 6.82
N LYS A 78 9.35 -11.05 8.08
CA LYS A 78 8.52 -11.75 9.08
C LYS A 78 7.37 -10.91 9.63
N ASP A 79 7.50 -9.58 9.67
CA ASP A 79 6.49 -8.64 10.17
C ASP A 79 6.47 -7.40 9.28
N ILE A 80 5.32 -7.14 8.67
CA ILE A 80 5.08 -6.00 7.79
C ILE A 80 3.96 -5.16 8.35
N CYS A 81 4.20 -3.87 8.42
CA CYS A 81 3.15 -2.89 8.62
C CYS A 81 2.73 -2.34 7.26
N LEU A 82 1.53 -2.68 6.81
CA LEU A 82 0.90 -2.03 5.66
C LEU A 82 0.36 -0.67 6.13
N LEU A 83 1.03 0.38 5.71
CA LEU A 83 0.61 1.76 5.95
C LEU A 83 -0.24 2.23 4.78
N HIS A 84 -1.51 2.51 5.06
CA HIS A 84 -2.54 2.74 4.07
C HIS A 84 -3.15 4.13 4.23
N PHE A 85 -3.07 4.95 3.21
CA PHE A 85 -3.75 6.24 3.13
C PHE A 85 -4.85 6.17 2.09
N ASP A 86 -6.10 6.43 2.50
CA ASP A 86 -7.26 6.25 1.65
C ASP A 86 -8.52 6.86 2.30
N ALA A 87 -9.51 7.13 1.47
CA ALA A 87 -10.88 7.42 1.89
C ALA A 87 -11.65 6.16 2.31
N HIS A 88 -11.31 5.00 1.73
CA HIS A 88 -12.03 3.74 1.84
C HIS A 88 -11.25 2.71 2.66
N ALA A 89 -11.97 1.77 3.29
CA ALA A 89 -11.31 0.74 4.09
C ALA A 89 -10.78 -0.44 3.24
N ASP A 90 -11.37 -0.72 2.08
CA ASP A 90 -11.03 -1.78 1.13
C ASP A 90 -10.88 -3.17 1.75
N LEU A 91 -11.75 -3.44 2.73
CA LEU A 91 -11.78 -4.68 3.51
C LEU A 91 -12.88 -5.66 3.07
N ARG A 92 -13.54 -5.42 1.94
CA ARG A 92 -14.56 -6.32 1.41
C ARG A 92 -13.98 -7.68 1.05
N GLU A 93 -14.75 -8.74 1.25
CA GLU A 93 -14.36 -10.08 0.77
C GLU A 93 -14.31 -10.14 -0.75
N SER A 94 -15.28 -9.52 -1.40
CA SER A 94 -15.37 -9.33 -2.86
C SER A 94 -16.23 -8.12 -3.18
N TYR A 95 -16.15 -7.65 -4.42
CA TYR A 95 -17.01 -6.60 -4.93
C TYR A 95 -17.50 -7.00 -6.32
N ASN A 96 -18.83 -7.02 -6.53
CA ASN A 96 -19.47 -7.52 -7.76
C ASN A 96 -18.96 -8.90 -8.21
N GLY A 97 -18.75 -9.80 -7.25
CA GLY A 97 -18.22 -11.15 -7.51
C GLY A 97 -16.70 -11.22 -7.70
N GLU A 98 -16.01 -10.08 -7.84
CA GLU A 98 -14.56 -10.06 -8.03
C GLU A 98 -13.83 -9.93 -6.68
N LYS A 99 -13.05 -10.97 -6.35
CA LYS A 99 -12.30 -11.07 -5.11
C LYS A 99 -11.08 -10.15 -5.07
N PHE A 100 -10.52 -9.81 -6.23
CA PHE A 100 -9.35 -8.95 -6.37
C PHE A 100 -9.71 -7.55 -6.87
N SER A 101 -10.89 -7.04 -6.52
CA SER A 101 -11.30 -5.67 -6.83
C SER A 101 -10.53 -4.64 -5.99
N HIS A 102 -10.60 -3.36 -6.40
CA HIS A 102 -10.10 -2.24 -5.60
C HIS A 102 -10.67 -2.24 -4.19
N ALA A 103 -11.99 -2.43 -4.01
CA ALA A 103 -12.68 -2.45 -2.71
C ALA A 103 -12.29 -3.64 -1.79
N SER A 104 -11.44 -4.55 -2.27
CA SER A 104 -10.94 -5.73 -1.54
C SER A 104 -9.42 -5.73 -1.42
N ALA A 105 -8.75 -4.68 -1.89
CA ALA A 105 -7.29 -4.62 -1.98
C ALA A 105 -6.61 -4.85 -0.63
N ILE A 106 -7.02 -4.14 0.38
CA ILE A 106 -6.45 -4.24 1.73
C ILE A 106 -6.82 -5.58 2.38
N LYS A 107 -8.04 -6.07 2.14
CA LYS A 107 -8.43 -7.41 2.61
C LYS A 107 -7.51 -8.49 2.03
N ARG A 108 -7.15 -8.41 0.74
CA ARG A 108 -6.23 -9.38 0.10
C ARG A 108 -4.82 -9.29 0.67
N CYS A 109 -4.33 -8.09 0.99
CA CYS A 109 -3.06 -7.95 1.68
C CYS A 109 -3.07 -8.59 3.08
N LEU A 110 -4.19 -8.50 3.78
CA LEU A 110 -4.38 -9.09 5.11
C LEU A 110 -4.65 -10.60 5.10
N ASP A 111 -4.77 -11.25 3.95
CA ASP A 111 -4.77 -12.71 3.85
C ASP A 111 -3.39 -13.29 4.25
N TYR A 112 -2.33 -12.48 4.25
CA TYR A 112 -1.02 -12.85 4.78
C TYR A 112 -0.96 -12.60 6.30
N PRO A 113 -0.66 -13.63 7.11
CA PRO A 113 -0.70 -13.53 8.57
C PRO A 113 0.37 -12.60 9.15
N ASN A 114 1.47 -12.38 8.43
CA ASN A 114 2.56 -11.50 8.81
C ASN A 114 2.36 -10.03 8.40
N VAL A 115 1.15 -9.66 7.93
CA VAL A 115 0.80 -8.28 7.59
C VAL A 115 -0.12 -7.70 8.65
N SER A 116 0.28 -6.61 9.27
CA SER A 116 -0.56 -5.74 10.10
C SER A 116 -0.93 -4.48 9.34
N LEU A 117 -2.04 -3.84 9.67
CA LEU A 117 -2.58 -2.68 8.96
C LEU A 117 -2.63 -1.44 9.86
N ILE A 118 -2.17 -0.33 9.34
CA ILE A 118 -2.47 1.01 9.86
C ILE A 118 -3.04 1.83 8.71
N SER A 119 -4.30 2.25 8.84
CA SER A 119 -4.97 3.09 7.83
C SER A 119 -5.21 4.49 8.35
N PHE A 120 -5.00 5.47 7.48
CA PHE A 120 -5.27 6.88 7.74
C PHE A 120 -6.28 7.45 6.75
N GLY A 121 -7.16 8.31 7.23
CA GLY A 121 -8.09 9.07 6.39
C GLY A 121 -9.39 8.35 6.05
N ILE A 122 -9.60 7.15 6.59
CA ILE A 122 -10.78 6.36 6.28
C ILE A 122 -12.04 7.11 6.74
N ARG A 123 -12.97 7.31 5.79
CA ARG A 123 -14.26 7.96 6.01
C ARG A 123 -15.42 7.19 5.39
N ASN A 124 -15.12 6.18 4.56
CA ASN A 124 -16.09 5.28 3.96
C ASN A 124 -15.76 3.82 4.28
N ILE A 125 -16.75 3.11 4.81
CA ILE A 125 -16.68 1.68 5.10
C ILE A 125 -18.07 1.08 4.92
N SER A 126 -18.17 -0.10 4.31
CA SER A 126 -19.44 -0.77 4.18
C SER A 126 -19.77 -1.63 5.42
N LYS A 127 -21.07 -1.86 5.66
CA LYS A 127 -21.53 -2.71 6.75
C LYS A 127 -20.91 -4.11 6.70
N SER A 128 -20.67 -4.64 5.51
CA SER A 128 -20.09 -5.97 5.30
C SER A 128 -18.63 -6.11 5.74
N GLU A 129 -17.91 -5.01 5.89
CA GLU A 129 -16.50 -4.99 6.31
C GLU A 129 -16.34 -5.00 7.83
N ILE A 130 -17.37 -4.56 8.56
CA ILE A 130 -17.32 -4.43 10.03
C ILE A 130 -17.00 -5.74 10.76
N PRO A 131 -17.60 -6.91 10.40
CA PRO A 131 -17.26 -8.17 11.06
C PRO A 131 -15.78 -8.52 10.91
N PHE A 132 -15.20 -8.32 9.70
CA PHE A 132 -13.79 -8.57 9.47
C PHE A 132 -12.88 -7.64 10.29
N LEU A 133 -13.20 -6.35 10.33
CA LEU A 133 -12.48 -5.35 11.12
C LEU A 133 -12.47 -5.72 12.60
N LYS A 134 -13.64 -6.08 13.17
CA LYS A 134 -13.76 -6.49 14.58
C LYS A 134 -12.93 -7.73 14.88
N LYS A 135 -13.04 -8.78 14.04
CA LYS A 135 -12.30 -10.04 14.20
C LYS A 135 -10.78 -9.85 14.16
N ASN A 136 -10.29 -8.87 13.41
CA ASN A 136 -8.86 -8.60 13.20
C ASN A 136 -8.35 -7.35 13.95
N SER A 137 -9.07 -6.89 14.98
CA SER A 137 -8.75 -5.65 15.71
C SER A 137 -7.36 -5.63 16.36
N SER A 138 -6.76 -6.80 16.64
CA SER A 138 -5.40 -6.92 17.17
C SER A 138 -4.33 -6.47 16.18
N ARG A 139 -4.54 -6.67 14.87
CA ARG A 139 -3.57 -6.32 13.82
C ARG A 139 -4.02 -5.21 12.87
N ILE A 140 -5.23 -4.62 13.10
CA ILE A 140 -5.77 -3.51 12.31
C ILE A 140 -5.95 -2.29 13.21
N LYS A 141 -5.39 -1.15 12.79
CA LYS A 141 -5.61 0.15 13.42
C LYS A 141 -6.05 1.14 12.37
N ILE A 142 -7.15 1.84 12.62
CA ILE A 142 -7.69 2.88 11.72
C ILE A 142 -7.68 4.22 12.44
N PHE A 143 -7.04 5.19 11.82
CA PHE A 143 -7.11 6.60 12.16
C PHE A 143 -8.17 7.24 11.27
N TRP A 144 -9.39 7.30 11.80
CA TRP A 144 -10.56 7.78 11.07
C TRP A 144 -10.43 9.26 10.72
N ALA A 145 -10.85 9.65 9.51
CA ALA A 145 -10.81 11.05 9.07
C ALA A 145 -11.58 11.99 10.01
N LYS A 146 -12.75 11.55 10.51
CA LYS A 146 -13.56 12.32 11.48
C LYS A 146 -12.83 12.66 12.78
N ASP A 147 -11.83 11.88 13.14
CA ASP A 147 -11.06 12.04 14.38
C ASP A 147 -9.69 12.69 14.13
N LYS A 148 -9.46 13.32 12.97
CA LYS A 148 -8.16 13.88 12.56
C LYS A 148 -7.49 14.74 13.64
N MET A 149 -8.27 15.59 14.32
CA MET A 149 -7.76 16.46 15.39
C MET A 149 -7.32 15.69 16.65
N LYS A 150 -7.68 14.41 16.78
CA LYS A 150 -7.34 13.53 17.90
C LYS A 150 -6.28 12.49 17.54
N TRP A 151 -5.70 12.57 16.35
CA TRP A 151 -4.67 11.61 15.93
C TRP A 151 -3.43 11.75 16.79
N ASP A 152 -3.07 10.67 17.47
CA ASP A 152 -1.85 10.59 18.27
C ASP A 152 -0.69 10.05 17.41
N LEU A 153 0.12 10.97 16.91
CA LEU A 153 1.30 10.63 16.10
C LEU A 153 2.38 9.89 16.91
N ASN A 154 2.44 10.09 18.22
CA ASN A 154 3.39 9.35 19.07
C ASN A 154 2.95 7.88 19.20
N LYS A 155 1.65 7.65 19.30
CA LYS A 155 1.09 6.28 19.23
C LYS A 155 1.39 5.64 17.87
N PHE A 156 1.20 6.37 16.78
CA PHE A 156 1.56 5.90 15.44
C PHE A 156 3.04 5.52 15.36
N LYS A 157 3.95 6.39 15.76
CA LYS A 157 5.40 6.12 15.79
C LYS A 157 5.75 4.84 16.55
N LYS A 158 5.08 4.60 17.70
CA LYS A 158 5.25 3.35 18.48
C LYS A 158 4.78 2.11 17.71
N LEU A 159 3.68 2.22 16.97
CA LEU A 159 3.11 1.11 16.20
C LEU A 159 4.00 0.65 15.03
N ILE A 160 4.76 1.55 14.42
CA ILE A 160 5.66 1.24 13.29
C ILE A 160 7.11 0.99 13.72
N LYS A 161 7.45 1.23 14.98
CA LYS A 161 8.82 1.07 15.49
C LYS A 161 9.29 -0.37 15.24
N ASN A 162 10.46 -0.50 14.64
CA ASN A 162 11.11 -1.78 14.29
C ASN A 162 10.36 -2.66 13.26
N LYS A 163 9.31 -2.15 12.63
CA LYS A 163 8.59 -2.87 11.56
C LYS A 163 9.13 -2.52 10.18
N LYS A 164 8.96 -3.43 9.25
CA LYS A 164 9.10 -3.13 7.82
C LYS A 164 7.79 -2.52 7.34
N VAL A 165 7.86 -1.29 6.85
CA VAL A 165 6.67 -0.55 6.40
C VAL A 165 6.53 -0.70 4.90
N TYR A 166 5.36 -1.15 4.46
CA TYR A 166 4.92 -1.08 3.06
C TYR A 166 3.86 0.01 2.95
N LEU A 167 4.12 1.02 2.14
CA LEU A 167 3.21 2.15 1.94
C LEU A 167 2.31 1.91 0.73
N THR A 168 1.01 2.10 0.89
CA THR A 168 0.03 2.25 -0.20
C THR A 168 -0.77 3.53 0.00
N PHE A 169 -0.96 4.27 -1.08
CA PHE A 169 -1.60 5.58 -1.06
C PHE A 169 -2.59 5.64 -2.21
N ASP A 170 -3.87 5.70 -1.90
CA ASP A 170 -4.96 5.87 -2.86
C ASP A 170 -5.52 7.30 -2.78
N VAL A 171 -5.66 7.97 -3.94
CA VAL A 171 -6.04 9.39 -4.08
C VAL A 171 -7.37 9.58 -4.80
#